data_c00c6ecbedd6d252bf4425437b1ccd96
#
_entry.id   c00c6ecbedd6d252bf4425437b1ccd96
#
_cell.length_a   1.000
_cell.length_b   1.000
_cell.length_c   1.000
_cell.angle_alpha   90.00
_cell.angle_beta   90.00
_cell.angle_gamma   90.00
#
_symmetry.space_group_name_H-M   'P 1'
#
loop_
_entity.id
_entity.type
_entity.pdbx_description
1 polymer ?
#
loop_
_entity_poly.entity_id
_entity_poly.type
_entity_poly.pdbx_seq_one_letter_code
_entity_poly.pdbx_strand_id
1 'polypeptide(L)'
;MAEVTLKHIKKVYPNTEKKSKKGQKKSNLMVTEEGVLAVQDFNLDIKDREFIVLVGPSGCGKSTTLRMVAGLEEISGGELLIDGKRMNDVAPKGRDIAMVFQSYALYPHMTVRENMEFPLKLRKMPKDEMNKRVDEVAQILDITQYLDRKPKALSGGQRQRVAIGRAIVREPKVLLMDEPLSNLDAKLRNQMRAELIKLRQRIDTTFIYVTHDQTEAMTLGDRIVIMKDGIVQQVGTPQEVFDHPANIFVAGFIGMPQMNMFDAKLIEQSGKYSVELGGVSIILSEEKQAALAKNNVKSQ
;
A
#
# COMPACT_ATOMS: atom_id res chain seq x y z
N MET A 1 -1.28 11.68 -17.44
CA MET A 1 -1.81 11.00 -16.28
C MET A 1 -1.57 9.53 -16.49
N ALA A 2 -1.53 8.70 -15.47
CA ALA A 2 -0.92 7.39 -15.67
C ALA A 2 -1.76 6.26 -15.11
N GLU A 3 -2.13 5.32 -15.97
CA GLU A 3 -2.56 3.98 -15.58
C GLU A 3 -1.33 3.14 -15.23
N VAL A 4 -1.47 2.28 -14.22
CA VAL A 4 -0.41 1.32 -13.85
C VAL A 4 -0.98 -0.08 -13.88
N THR A 5 -0.40 -0.94 -14.70
CA THR A 5 -0.82 -2.33 -14.83
C THR A 5 0.29 -3.27 -14.38
N LEU A 6 -0.03 -4.14 -13.42
CA LEU A 6 0.82 -5.21 -12.96
C LEU A 6 0.22 -6.54 -13.43
N LYS A 7 0.94 -7.29 -14.28
CA LYS A 7 0.50 -8.57 -14.85
C LYS A 7 1.44 -9.69 -14.41
N HIS A 8 0.90 -10.64 -13.64
CA HIS A 8 1.64 -11.81 -13.17
C HIS A 8 2.98 -11.49 -12.51
N ILE A 9 3.06 -10.34 -11.80
CA ILE A 9 4.30 -9.89 -11.16
C ILE A 9 4.74 -10.89 -10.10
N LYS A 10 6.02 -11.28 -10.20
CA LYS A 10 6.69 -12.19 -9.26
C LYS A 10 8.01 -11.61 -8.80
N LYS A 11 8.34 -11.84 -7.52
CA LYS A 11 9.67 -11.57 -6.98
C LYS A 11 10.19 -12.78 -6.24
N VAL A 12 11.32 -13.29 -6.71
CA VAL A 12 12.10 -14.35 -6.06
C VAL A 12 13.42 -13.75 -5.59
N TYR A 13 13.74 -13.92 -4.32
CA TYR A 13 15.06 -13.61 -3.79
C TYR A 13 15.89 -14.91 -3.77
N PRO A 14 17.03 -14.96 -4.49
CA PRO A 14 17.86 -16.17 -4.56
C PRO A 14 18.26 -16.66 -3.16
N ASN A 15 18.32 -17.97 -2.98
CA ASN A 15 18.87 -18.55 -1.76
C ASN A 15 20.36 -18.22 -1.67
N THR A 16 20.73 -17.24 -0.84
CA THR A 16 22.13 -17.07 -0.45
C THR A 16 22.46 -18.16 0.56
N GLU A 17 23.23 -19.17 0.15
CA GLU A 17 23.80 -20.18 1.03
C GLU A 17 24.66 -19.52 2.12
N LYS A 18 24.05 -19.12 3.21
CA LYS A 18 24.72 -18.95 4.50
C LYS A 18 23.85 -19.64 5.53
N LYS A 19 24.41 -20.73 6.10
CA LYS A 19 23.89 -21.51 7.22
C LYS A 19 23.09 -20.61 8.15
N SER A 20 21.77 -20.80 8.20
CA SER A 20 20.89 -20.06 9.11
C SER A 20 21.37 -20.31 10.54
N LYS A 21 21.78 -19.26 11.25
CA LYS A 21 21.95 -19.32 12.70
C LYS A 21 20.60 -19.74 13.29
N LYS A 22 20.61 -20.83 14.07
CA LYS A 22 19.46 -21.29 14.87
C LYS A 22 18.88 -20.07 15.61
N GLY A 23 17.63 -19.70 15.33
CA GLY A 23 16.92 -18.67 16.07
C GLY A 23 16.17 -17.60 15.24
N GLN A 24 16.32 -17.52 13.92
CA GLN A 24 15.49 -16.61 13.13
C GLN A 24 14.09 -17.21 12.91
N LYS A 25 13.03 -16.43 13.22
CA LYS A 25 11.64 -16.74 12.86
C LYS A 25 11.60 -17.07 11.38
N LYS A 26 11.21 -18.31 11.03
CA LYS A 26 10.94 -18.68 9.63
C LYS A 26 9.88 -17.74 9.11
N SER A 27 10.19 -17.00 8.02
CA SER A 27 9.17 -16.27 7.28
C SER A 27 8.14 -17.30 6.76
N ASN A 28 6.86 -16.97 6.79
CA ASN A 28 5.80 -17.82 6.21
C ASN A 28 5.81 -17.81 4.67
N LEU A 29 6.78 -17.13 4.07
CA LEU A 29 6.93 -17.06 2.61
C LEU A 29 7.34 -18.44 2.04
N MET A 30 6.82 -18.75 0.86
CA MET A 30 7.14 -19.97 0.14
C MET A 30 8.63 -19.98 -0.25
N VAL A 31 9.33 -21.03 0.09
CA VAL A 31 10.70 -21.27 -0.33
C VAL A 31 10.69 -22.29 -1.47
N THR A 32 11.22 -21.90 -2.62
CA THR A 32 11.38 -22.75 -3.81
C THR A 32 12.87 -23.13 -3.99
N GLU A 33 13.16 -23.98 -4.97
CA GLU A 33 14.55 -24.28 -5.35
C GLU A 33 15.30 -23.02 -5.82
N GLU A 34 14.60 -22.07 -6.44
CA GLU A 34 15.16 -20.80 -6.94
C GLU A 34 15.39 -19.78 -5.83
N GLY A 35 14.66 -19.88 -4.71
CA GLY A 35 14.77 -18.93 -3.60
C GLY A 35 13.47 -18.69 -2.83
N VAL A 36 13.44 -17.57 -2.11
CA VAL A 36 12.27 -17.12 -1.33
C VAL A 36 11.33 -16.34 -2.24
N LEU A 37 10.11 -16.82 -2.43
CA LEU A 37 9.08 -16.19 -3.23
C LEU A 37 8.38 -15.10 -2.40
N ALA A 38 8.82 -13.85 -2.57
CA ALA A 38 8.34 -12.72 -1.79
C ALA A 38 7.06 -12.11 -2.33
N VAL A 39 6.81 -12.21 -3.64
CA VAL A 39 5.57 -11.80 -4.31
C VAL A 39 5.20 -12.87 -5.33
N GLN A 40 3.95 -13.33 -5.28
CA GLN A 40 3.45 -14.44 -6.08
C GLN A 40 2.29 -13.95 -6.94
N ASP A 41 2.44 -14.05 -8.25
CA ASP A 41 1.36 -13.81 -9.23
C ASP A 41 0.48 -12.58 -8.95
N PHE A 42 1.13 -11.43 -8.71
CA PHE A 42 0.43 -10.20 -8.39
C PHE A 42 -0.16 -9.57 -9.64
N ASN A 43 -1.49 -9.46 -9.69
CA ASN A 43 -2.24 -8.88 -10.80
C ASN A 43 -3.05 -7.68 -10.29
N LEU A 44 -2.90 -6.51 -10.92
CA LEU A 44 -3.65 -5.31 -10.57
C LEU A 44 -3.62 -4.29 -11.71
N ASP A 45 -4.79 -3.81 -12.10
CA ASP A 45 -4.94 -2.65 -12.97
C ASP A 45 -5.35 -1.45 -12.12
N ILE A 46 -4.53 -0.41 -12.12
CA ILE A 46 -4.72 0.85 -11.37
C ILE A 46 -5.09 1.92 -12.39
N LYS A 47 -6.25 2.54 -12.18
CA LYS A 47 -6.75 3.59 -13.05
C LYS A 47 -6.00 4.91 -12.82
N ASP A 48 -6.08 5.78 -13.80
CA ASP A 48 -5.58 7.16 -13.66
C ASP A 48 -6.20 7.85 -12.43
N ARG A 49 -5.35 8.54 -11.62
CA ARG A 49 -5.72 9.25 -10.38
C ARG A 49 -6.30 8.38 -9.26
N GLU A 50 -6.25 7.08 -9.40
CA GLU A 50 -6.72 6.17 -8.38
C GLU A 50 -5.75 6.14 -7.18
N PHE A 51 -6.30 6.05 -5.98
CA PHE A 51 -5.56 5.86 -4.74
C PHE A 51 -5.65 4.41 -4.30
N ILE A 52 -4.61 3.62 -4.60
CA ILE A 52 -4.51 2.21 -4.20
C ILE A 52 -3.74 2.09 -2.89
N VAL A 53 -4.27 1.30 -1.96
CA VAL A 53 -3.59 0.99 -0.71
C VAL A 53 -3.26 -0.51 -0.65
N LEU A 54 -1.97 -0.82 -0.51
CA LEU A 54 -1.49 -2.18 -0.21
C LEU A 54 -1.42 -2.34 1.31
N VAL A 55 -2.17 -3.28 1.87
CA VAL A 55 -2.23 -3.52 3.31
C VAL A 55 -2.03 -5.01 3.62
N GLY A 56 -1.51 -5.32 4.80
CA GLY A 56 -1.28 -6.71 5.25
C GLY A 56 -0.20 -6.79 6.32
N PRO A 57 0.05 -7.99 6.88
CA PRO A 57 1.07 -8.22 7.89
C PRO A 57 2.49 -7.81 7.43
N SER A 58 3.39 -7.61 8.39
CA SER A 58 4.79 -7.34 8.09
C SER A 58 5.41 -8.51 7.30
N GLY A 59 6.19 -8.18 6.26
CA GLY A 59 6.86 -9.19 5.44
C GLY A 59 6.00 -9.87 4.38
N CYS A 60 4.74 -9.46 4.14
CA CYS A 60 3.87 -10.07 3.13
C CYS A 60 4.11 -9.58 1.68
N GLY A 61 5.15 -8.79 1.41
CA GLY A 61 5.53 -8.39 0.04
C GLY A 61 5.13 -6.98 -0.39
N LYS A 62 4.41 -6.19 0.42
CA LYS A 62 3.93 -4.82 0.08
C LYS A 62 5.03 -3.88 -0.40
N SER A 63 6.02 -3.62 0.46
CA SER A 63 7.15 -2.74 0.12
C SER A 63 7.98 -3.29 -1.03
N THR A 64 8.08 -4.62 -1.16
CA THR A 64 8.75 -5.26 -2.30
C THR A 64 8.00 -4.94 -3.60
N THR A 65 6.66 -5.07 -3.61
CA THR A 65 5.82 -4.70 -4.76
C THR A 65 5.99 -3.22 -5.10
N LEU A 66 5.92 -2.34 -4.10
CA LEU A 66 6.13 -0.90 -4.30
C LEU A 66 7.50 -0.59 -4.91
N ARG A 67 8.57 -1.23 -4.42
CA ARG A 67 9.94 -1.06 -4.94
C ARG A 67 10.12 -1.60 -6.35
N MET A 68 9.42 -2.67 -6.72
CA MET A 68 9.38 -3.14 -8.11
C MET A 68 8.75 -2.10 -9.04
N VAL A 69 7.63 -1.47 -8.62
CA VAL A 69 7.02 -0.36 -9.37
C VAL A 69 7.99 0.82 -9.47
N ALA A 70 8.72 1.12 -8.40
CA ALA A 70 9.73 2.17 -8.37
C ALA A 70 10.98 1.87 -9.25
N GLY A 71 11.21 0.61 -9.63
CA GLY A 71 12.43 0.17 -10.29
C GLY A 71 13.63 0.09 -9.36
N LEU A 72 13.39 0.04 -8.05
CA LEU A 72 14.41 -0.15 -7.01
C LEU A 72 14.64 -1.64 -6.70
N GLU A 73 13.74 -2.49 -7.17
CA GLU A 73 13.84 -3.96 -7.14
C GLU A 73 13.55 -4.50 -8.53
N GLU A 74 14.30 -5.51 -8.94
CA GLU A 74 14.07 -6.21 -10.21
C GLU A 74 12.83 -7.09 -10.11
N ILE A 75 12.06 -7.14 -11.18
CA ILE A 75 10.92 -8.03 -11.34
C ILE A 75 11.44 -9.39 -11.83
N SER A 76 11.20 -10.46 -11.07
CA SER A 76 11.66 -11.82 -11.44
C SER A 76 10.76 -12.47 -12.50
N GLY A 77 9.50 -12.04 -12.63
CA GLY A 77 8.56 -12.52 -13.64
C GLY A 77 7.36 -11.62 -13.76
N GLY A 78 6.65 -11.71 -14.89
CA GLY A 78 5.51 -10.86 -15.17
C GLY A 78 5.89 -9.55 -15.85
N GLU A 79 4.94 -8.63 -15.95
CA GLU A 79 5.08 -7.38 -16.69
C GLU A 79 4.48 -6.20 -15.94
N LEU A 80 5.26 -5.12 -15.81
CA LEU A 80 4.83 -3.83 -15.28
C LEU A 80 4.68 -2.83 -16.42
N LEU A 81 3.50 -2.22 -16.54
CA LEU A 81 3.23 -1.17 -17.51
C LEU A 81 2.87 0.13 -16.78
N ILE A 82 3.35 1.27 -17.27
CA ILE A 82 2.92 2.62 -16.89
C ILE A 82 2.55 3.35 -18.18
N ASP A 83 1.31 3.81 -18.30
CA ASP A 83 0.75 4.37 -19.54
C ASP A 83 0.96 3.44 -20.74
N GLY A 84 0.73 2.15 -20.58
CA GLY A 84 0.91 1.14 -21.61
C GLY A 84 2.37 0.83 -21.99
N LYS A 85 3.36 1.50 -21.38
CA LYS A 85 4.78 1.24 -21.64
C LYS A 85 5.34 0.26 -20.62
N ARG A 86 6.02 -0.77 -21.13
CA ARG A 86 6.71 -1.76 -20.29
C ARG A 86 7.87 -1.11 -19.53
N MET A 87 7.89 -1.30 -18.19
CA MET A 87 8.82 -0.65 -17.27
C MET A 87 9.84 -1.60 -16.64
N ASN A 88 9.77 -2.90 -16.90
CA ASN A 88 10.64 -3.89 -16.24
C ASN A 88 12.12 -3.51 -16.28
N ASP A 89 12.61 -3.08 -17.44
CA ASP A 89 14.01 -2.79 -17.71
C ASP A 89 14.34 -1.28 -17.68
N VAL A 90 13.34 -0.44 -17.30
CA VAL A 90 13.50 1.02 -17.23
C VAL A 90 14.00 1.41 -15.85
N ALA A 91 15.15 2.10 -15.80
CA ALA A 91 15.70 2.63 -14.56
C ALA A 91 14.73 3.62 -13.87
N PRO A 92 14.78 3.80 -12.53
CA PRO A 92 13.85 4.66 -11.77
C PRO A 92 13.70 6.08 -12.33
N LYS A 93 14.81 6.69 -12.79
CA LYS A 93 14.82 8.04 -13.38
C LYS A 93 13.97 8.19 -14.65
N GLY A 94 13.71 7.09 -15.36
CA GLY A 94 12.95 7.06 -16.61
C GLY A 94 11.47 6.75 -16.45
N ARG A 95 10.98 6.45 -15.20
CA ARG A 95 9.60 6.00 -14.96
C ARG A 95 8.61 7.12 -14.69
N ASP A 96 9.05 8.37 -14.56
CA ASP A 96 8.24 9.54 -14.18
C ASP A 96 7.40 9.33 -12.91
N ILE A 97 8.00 8.72 -11.92
CA ILE A 97 7.43 8.43 -10.60
C ILE A 97 8.17 9.18 -9.51
N ALA A 98 7.54 9.39 -8.36
CA ALA A 98 8.21 9.83 -7.14
C ALA A 98 7.91 8.87 -5.99
N MET A 99 8.83 8.78 -5.01
CA MET A 99 8.67 7.90 -3.86
C MET A 99 8.94 8.65 -2.56
N VAL A 100 8.03 8.46 -1.60
CA VAL A 100 8.17 8.88 -0.21
C VAL A 100 8.51 7.64 0.61
N PHE A 101 9.67 7.67 1.27
CA PHE A 101 10.17 6.56 2.08
C PHE A 101 9.71 6.67 3.53
N GLN A 102 9.62 5.57 4.23
CA GLN A 102 9.31 5.50 5.66
C GLN A 102 10.24 6.39 6.52
N SER A 103 11.52 6.47 6.18
CA SER A 103 12.51 7.32 6.87
C SER A 103 12.50 8.77 6.43
N TYR A 104 11.55 9.17 5.56
CA TYR A 104 11.50 10.47 4.87
C TYR A 104 12.67 10.73 3.92
N ALA A 105 13.85 10.19 4.18
CA ALA A 105 15.08 10.30 3.39
C ALA A 105 15.45 11.74 2.98
N LEU A 106 15.22 12.72 3.88
CA LEU A 106 15.59 14.12 3.63
C LEU A 106 17.10 14.30 3.68
N TYR A 107 17.61 15.20 2.85
CA TYR A 107 19.03 15.59 2.87
C TYR A 107 19.28 16.48 4.11
N PRO A 108 20.03 16.02 5.13
CA PRO A 108 20.09 16.68 6.43
C PRO A 108 20.88 18.00 6.42
N HIS A 109 21.77 18.18 5.43
CA HIS A 109 22.58 19.37 5.24
C HIS A 109 21.86 20.48 4.46
N MET A 110 20.79 20.15 3.72
CA MET A 110 19.97 21.06 2.93
C MET A 110 18.83 21.64 3.75
N THR A 111 18.41 22.85 3.45
CA THR A 111 17.17 23.47 3.95
C THR A 111 15.94 22.75 3.36
N VAL A 112 14.74 23.10 3.85
CA VAL A 112 13.46 22.61 3.28
C VAL A 112 13.36 23.01 1.82
N ARG A 113 13.63 24.28 1.49
CA ARG A 113 13.64 24.79 0.11
C ARG A 113 14.58 23.97 -0.77
N GLU A 114 15.82 23.81 -0.34
CA GLU A 114 16.84 23.08 -1.09
C GLU A 114 16.48 21.60 -1.29
N ASN A 115 15.87 20.95 -0.29
CA ASN A 115 15.34 19.59 -0.42
C ASN A 115 14.27 19.49 -1.53
N MET A 116 13.37 20.48 -1.62
CA MET A 116 12.31 20.52 -2.62
C MET A 116 12.85 20.91 -4.01
N GLU A 117 13.83 21.81 -4.09
CA GLU A 117 14.47 22.21 -5.34
C GLU A 117 15.33 21.10 -5.97
N PHE A 118 15.88 20.20 -5.15
CA PHE A 118 16.86 19.21 -5.62
C PHE A 118 16.40 18.39 -6.82
N PRO A 119 15.19 17.78 -6.85
CA PRO A 119 14.72 17.05 -8.02
C PRO A 119 14.48 17.93 -9.24
N LEU A 120 14.19 19.23 -9.08
CA LEU A 120 14.02 20.18 -10.17
C LEU A 120 15.38 20.61 -10.77
N LYS A 121 16.40 20.77 -9.90
CA LYS A 121 17.79 21.01 -10.31
C LYS A 121 18.34 19.89 -11.19
N LEU A 122 18.02 18.63 -10.84
CA LEU A 122 18.39 17.47 -11.66
C LEU A 122 17.73 17.48 -13.05
N ARG A 123 16.54 18.08 -13.18
CA ARG A 123 15.84 18.30 -14.44
C ARG A 123 16.32 19.57 -15.18
N LYS A 124 17.29 20.31 -14.62
CA LYS A 124 17.81 21.56 -15.17
C LYS A 124 16.73 22.65 -15.35
N MET A 125 15.74 22.69 -14.47
CA MET A 125 14.67 23.69 -14.49
C MET A 125 15.25 25.10 -14.23
N PRO A 126 14.77 26.16 -14.92
CA PRO A 126 15.18 27.54 -14.65
C PRO A 126 14.86 27.95 -13.20
N LYS A 127 15.74 28.81 -12.62
CA LYS A 127 15.65 29.15 -11.18
C LYS A 127 14.33 29.81 -10.79
N ASP A 128 13.81 30.70 -11.65
CA ASP A 128 12.57 31.43 -11.35
C ASP A 128 11.35 30.48 -11.35
N GLU A 129 11.29 29.56 -12.32
CA GLU A 129 10.26 28.53 -12.39
C GLU A 129 10.35 27.57 -11.20
N MET A 130 11.57 27.18 -10.82
CA MET A 130 11.83 26.32 -9.67
C MET A 130 11.36 26.98 -8.37
N ASN A 131 11.68 28.27 -8.14
CA ASN A 131 11.22 29.01 -6.97
C ASN A 131 9.69 29.07 -6.89
N LYS A 132 9.04 29.44 -8.01
CA LYS A 132 7.58 29.50 -8.10
C LYS A 132 6.95 28.16 -7.74
N ARG A 133 7.48 27.07 -8.28
CA ARG A 133 6.96 25.72 -8.05
C ARG A 133 7.14 25.27 -6.59
N VAL A 134 8.29 25.55 -5.98
CA VAL A 134 8.54 25.26 -4.57
C VAL A 134 7.61 26.04 -3.67
N ASP A 135 7.38 27.33 -3.96
CA ASP A 135 6.48 28.17 -3.16
C ASP A 135 5.02 27.70 -3.26
N GLU A 136 4.54 27.34 -4.45
CA GLU A 136 3.21 26.75 -4.66
C GLU A 136 3.01 25.47 -3.84
N VAL A 137 3.96 24.53 -3.92
CA VAL A 137 3.90 23.26 -3.17
C VAL A 137 4.01 23.50 -1.67
N ALA A 138 4.85 24.46 -1.24
CA ALA A 138 5.00 24.81 0.17
C ALA A 138 3.69 25.38 0.76
N GLN A 139 2.93 26.14 -0.02
CA GLN A 139 1.58 26.63 0.35
C GLN A 139 0.57 25.48 0.46
N ILE A 140 0.56 24.56 -0.52
CA ILE A 140 -0.35 23.40 -0.51
C ILE A 140 -0.16 22.57 0.77
N LEU A 141 1.10 22.43 1.23
CA LEU A 141 1.48 21.60 2.37
C LEU A 141 1.60 22.37 3.70
N ASP A 142 1.30 23.68 3.71
CA ASP A 142 1.42 24.55 4.90
C ASP A 142 2.80 24.47 5.56
N ILE A 143 3.87 24.60 4.75
CA ILE A 143 5.28 24.57 5.18
C ILE A 143 6.09 25.80 4.77
N THR A 144 5.45 26.85 4.25
CA THR A 144 6.11 28.07 3.77
C THR A 144 7.00 28.71 4.83
N GLN A 145 6.54 28.74 6.09
CA GLN A 145 7.28 29.30 7.22
C GLN A 145 8.51 28.48 7.65
N TYR A 146 8.73 27.32 7.05
CA TYR A 146 9.84 26.41 7.37
C TYR A 146 10.87 26.29 6.24
N LEU A 147 10.68 26.99 5.12
CA LEU A 147 11.51 26.83 3.91
C LEU A 147 13.01 27.02 4.17
N ASP A 148 13.40 27.90 5.09
CA ASP A 148 14.79 28.18 5.42
C ASP A 148 15.35 27.28 6.53
N ARG A 149 14.53 26.42 7.12
CA ARG A 149 14.96 25.50 8.19
C ARG A 149 15.60 24.23 7.60
N LYS A 150 16.49 23.62 8.39
CA LYS A 150 17.05 22.30 8.11
C LYS A 150 16.20 21.21 8.77
N PRO A 151 16.21 19.96 8.27
CA PRO A 151 15.40 18.85 8.77
C PRO A 151 15.50 18.60 10.28
N LYS A 152 16.67 18.86 10.90
CA LYS A 152 16.88 18.71 12.35
C LYS A 152 16.02 19.64 13.21
N ALA A 153 15.59 20.79 12.65
CA ALA A 153 14.77 21.78 13.33
C ALA A 153 13.26 21.60 13.08
N LEU A 154 12.84 20.44 12.53
CA LEU A 154 11.46 20.13 12.19
C LEU A 154 10.91 19.01 13.06
N SER A 155 9.59 19.05 13.34
CA SER A 155 8.85 17.93 13.94
C SER A 155 8.73 16.76 12.95
N GLY A 156 8.28 15.58 13.41
CA GLY A 156 8.04 14.41 12.57
C GLY A 156 7.10 14.71 11.41
N GLY A 157 5.94 15.31 11.68
CA GLY A 157 4.96 15.67 10.66
C GLY A 157 5.45 16.74 9.69
N GLN A 158 6.23 17.72 10.18
CA GLN A 158 6.85 18.71 9.29
C GLN A 158 7.87 18.05 8.34
N ARG A 159 8.73 17.15 8.85
CA ARG A 159 9.64 16.37 7.99
C ARG A 159 8.89 15.56 6.93
N GLN A 160 7.78 14.96 7.32
CA GLN A 160 6.95 14.21 6.38
C GLN A 160 6.36 15.11 5.28
N ARG A 161 5.78 16.26 5.64
CA ARG A 161 5.26 17.23 4.64
C ARG A 161 6.38 17.67 3.68
N VAL A 162 7.60 17.88 4.16
CA VAL A 162 8.74 18.19 3.31
C VAL A 162 9.09 17.04 2.39
N ALA A 163 9.05 15.79 2.85
CA ALA A 163 9.30 14.61 2.01
C ALA A 163 8.23 14.46 0.91
N ILE A 164 6.97 14.69 1.25
CA ILE A 164 5.86 14.73 0.28
C ILE A 164 6.09 15.89 -0.70
N GLY A 165 6.41 17.10 -0.22
CA GLY A 165 6.68 18.26 -1.05
C GLY A 165 7.80 18.02 -2.07
N ARG A 166 8.91 17.42 -1.62
CA ARG A 166 10.01 17.01 -2.51
C ARG A 166 9.56 16.01 -3.57
N ALA A 167 8.60 15.14 -3.26
CA ALA A 167 8.08 14.16 -4.20
C ALA A 167 7.15 14.79 -5.23
N ILE A 168 6.21 15.65 -4.80
CA ILE A 168 5.16 16.19 -5.68
C ILE A 168 5.59 17.43 -6.48
N VAL A 169 6.65 18.15 -6.05
CA VAL A 169 7.12 19.37 -6.71
C VAL A 169 7.47 19.16 -8.20
N ARG A 170 7.79 17.94 -8.60
CA ARG A 170 8.11 17.55 -9.97
C ARG A 170 6.90 17.03 -10.76
N GLU A 171 5.69 17.07 -10.19
CA GLU A 171 4.45 16.54 -10.78
C GLU A 171 4.61 15.11 -11.33
N PRO A 172 4.88 14.14 -10.45
CA PRO A 172 5.04 12.77 -10.91
C PRO A 172 3.70 12.21 -11.39
N LYS A 173 3.74 11.36 -12.41
CA LYS A 173 2.55 10.64 -12.87
C LYS A 173 2.05 9.65 -11.82
N VAL A 174 2.97 9.00 -11.09
CA VAL A 174 2.66 8.06 -10.01
C VAL A 174 3.44 8.43 -8.76
N LEU A 175 2.74 8.55 -7.64
CA LEU A 175 3.32 8.80 -6.32
C LEU A 175 3.25 7.54 -5.46
N LEU A 176 4.43 7.05 -5.12
CA LEU A 176 4.63 5.85 -4.30
C LEU A 176 4.92 6.26 -2.86
N MET A 177 4.24 5.66 -1.89
CA MET A 177 4.43 5.95 -0.47
C MET A 177 4.64 4.66 0.33
N ASP A 178 5.83 4.47 0.89
CA ASP A 178 6.21 3.29 1.70
C ASP A 178 6.08 3.62 3.18
N GLU A 179 4.96 3.23 3.80
CA GLU A 179 4.62 3.45 5.21
C GLU A 179 4.90 4.88 5.72
N PRO A 180 4.43 5.94 5.05
CA PRO A 180 4.88 7.31 5.33
C PRO A 180 4.44 7.82 6.71
N LEU A 181 3.40 7.26 7.34
CA LEU A 181 2.87 7.70 8.63
C LEU A 181 3.34 6.86 9.82
N SER A 182 4.07 5.75 9.59
CA SER A 182 4.44 4.79 10.63
C SER A 182 5.28 5.38 11.78
N ASN A 183 6.10 6.39 11.50
CA ASN A 183 7.00 7.03 12.47
C ASN A 183 6.35 8.19 13.24
N LEU A 184 5.03 8.38 13.13
CA LEU A 184 4.29 9.44 13.80
C LEU A 184 3.49 8.90 14.98
N ASP A 185 3.33 9.73 16.03
CA ASP A 185 2.37 9.45 17.10
C ASP A 185 0.92 9.44 16.58
N ALA A 186 0.00 8.86 17.36
CA ALA A 186 -1.39 8.66 16.93
C ALA A 186 -2.12 9.97 16.57
N LYS A 187 -1.89 11.05 17.33
CA LYS A 187 -2.53 12.35 17.08
C LYS A 187 -2.05 12.94 15.76
N LEU A 188 -0.74 12.94 15.56
CA LEU A 188 -0.12 13.49 14.36
C LEU A 188 -0.44 12.63 13.13
N ARG A 189 -0.51 11.30 13.30
CA ARG A 189 -0.93 10.38 12.23
C ARG A 189 -2.35 10.69 11.73
N ASN A 190 -3.30 10.93 12.66
CA ASN A 190 -4.66 11.30 12.30
C ASN A 190 -4.72 12.65 11.55
N GLN A 191 -3.93 13.64 11.98
CA GLN A 191 -3.83 14.92 11.28
C GLN A 191 -3.26 14.74 9.87
N MET A 192 -2.15 14.02 9.74
CA MET A 192 -1.50 13.80 8.44
C MET A 192 -2.35 12.97 7.48
N ARG A 193 -3.18 12.05 7.98
CA ARG A 193 -4.15 11.31 7.16
C ARG A 193 -5.20 12.26 6.55
N ALA A 194 -5.75 13.17 7.34
CA ALA A 194 -6.67 14.20 6.84
C ALA A 194 -6.00 15.13 5.79
N GLU A 195 -4.71 15.45 6.00
CA GLU A 195 -3.92 16.22 5.03
C GLU A 195 -3.72 15.46 3.70
N LEU A 196 -3.44 14.15 3.76
CA LEU A 196 -3.30 13.33 2.55
C LEU A 196 -4.62 13.26 1.75
N ILE A 197 -5.77 13.20 2.43
CA ILE A 197 -7.08 13.26 1.77
C ILE A 197 -7.25 14.59 1.02
N LYS A 198 -6.90 15.72 1.64
CA LYS A 198 -6.96 17.04 0.99
C LYS A 198 -5.95 17.15 -0.16
N LEU A 199 -4.75 16.60 0.03
CA LEU A 199 -3.70 16.62 -0.97
C LEU A 199 -4.12 15.89 -2.25
N ARG A 200 -4.70 14.67 -2.13
CA ARG A 200 -5.15 13.91 -3.31
C ARG A 200 -6.20 14.65 -4.15
N GLN A 201 -6.98 15.54 -3.54
CA GLN A 201 -7.96 16.35 -4.25
C GLN A 201 -7.35 17.53 -5.03
N ARG A 202 -6.09 17.89 -4.69
CA ARG A 202 -5.39 19.05 -5.25
C ARG A 202 -4.36 18.70 -6.31
N ILE A 203 -3.94 17.43 -6.36
CA ILE A 203 -2.91 16.99 -7.29
C ILE A 203 -3.44 15.87 -8.19
N ASP A 204 -3.14 15.99 -9.47
CA ASP A 204 -3.50 15.02 -10.50
C ASP A 204 -2.41 13.94 -10.59
N THR A 205 -2.49 12.92 -9.73
CA THR A 205 -1.46 11.88 -9.62
C THR A 205 -2.11 10.55 -9.22
N THR A 206 -1.64 9.45 -9.75
CA THR A 206 -2.02 8.10 -9.31
C THR A 206 -1.21 7.74 -8.08
N PHE A 207 -1.86 7.22 -7.04
CA PHE A 207 -1.22 6.89 -5.76
C PHE A 207 -1.11 5.39 -5.54
N ILE A 208 0.07 4.93 -5.11
CA ILE A 208 0.24 3.59 -4.54
C ILE A 208 0.83 3.75 -3.15
N TYR A 209 0.06 3.38 -2.16
CA TYR A 209 0.35 3.59 -0.74
C TYR A 209 0.50 2.26 -0.03
N VAL A 210 1.55 2.09 0.75
CA VAL A 210 1.79 0.91 1.58
C VAL A 210 1.59 1.28 3.04
N THR A 211 0.83 0.45 3.76
CA THR A 211 0.66 0.57 5.20
C THR A 211 0.42 -0.79 5.86
N HIS A 212 0.61 -0.86 7.16
CA HIS A 212 0.11 -1.96 8.00
C HIS A 212 -1.10 -1.52 8.85
N ASP A 213 -1.51 -0.24 8.78
CA ASP A 213 -2.63 0.33 9.52
C ASP A 213 -3.92 0.23 8.68
N GLN A 214 -4.88 -0.54 9.20
CA GLN A 214 -6.17 -0.74 8.54
C GLN A 214 -6.97 0.55 8.44
N THR A 215 -6.88 1.45 9.44
CA THR A 215 -7.60 2.71 9.44
C THR A 215 -7.10 3.62 8.31
N GLU A 216 -5.79 3.62 8.03
CA GLU A 216 -5.24 4.32 6.87
C GLU A 216 -5.80 3.73 5.58
N ALA A 217 -5.79 2.39 5.44
CA ALA A 217 -6.28 1.72 4.25
C ALA A 217 -7.77 2.03 4.00
N MET A 218 -8.61 1.92 5.02
CA MET A 218 -10.06 2.14 4.93
C MET A 218 -10.44 3.60 4.65
N THR A 219 -9.57 4.57 5.00
CA THR A 219 -9.89 6.00 4.87
C THR A 219 -9.26 6.69 3.66
N LEU A 220 -8.13 6.18 3.17
CA LEU A 220 -7.38 6.79 2.07
C LEU A 220 -7.65 6.13 0.72
N GLY A 221 -7.87 4.81 0.69
CA GLY A 221 -7.95 4.04 -0.53
C GLY A 221 -9.28 4.16 -1.28
N ASP A 222 -9.22 4.29 -2.60
CA ASP A 222 -10.37 4.00 -3.46
C ASP A 222 -10.57 2.49 -3.54
N ARG A 223 -9.47 1.73 -3.70
CA ARG A 223 -9.43 0.30 -3.51
C ARG A 223 -8.28 -0.08 -2.58
N ILE A 224 -8.49 -1.19 -1.88
CA ILE A 224 -7.54 -1.80 -0.97
C ILE A 224 -7.10 -3.14 -1.56
N VAL A 225 -5.81 -3.40 -1.55
CA VAL A 225 -5.20 -4.69 -1.89
C VAL A 225 -4.70 -5.33 -0.60
N ILE A 226 -5.38 -6.37 -0.16
CA ILE A 226 -5.02 -7.10 1.06
C ILE A 226 -4.05 -8.21 0.68
N MET A 227 -2.86 -8.21 1.29
CA MET A 227 -1.80 -9.16 1.01
C MET A 227 -1.46 -10.01 2.23
N LYS A 228 -1.19 -11.31 1.99
CA LYS A 228 -0.64 -12.23 2.98
C LYS A 228 0.33 -13.20 2.31
N ASP A 229 1.51 -13.38 2.91
CA ASP A 229 2.52 -14.37 2.49
C ASP A 229 2.87 -14.30 0.98
N GLY A 230 2.97 -13.06 0.45
CA GLY A 230 3.30 -12.79 -0.95
C GLY A 230 2.12 -12.89 -1.92
N ILE A 231 0.92 -13.18 -1.44
CA ILE A 231 -0.29 -13.42 -2.25
C ILE A 231 -1.33 -12.34 -1.98
N VAL A 232 -1.99 -11.86 -3.04
CA VAL A 232 -3.18 -11.01 -2.93
C VAL A 232 -4.35 -11.85 -2.44
N GLN A 233 -4.93 -11.49 -1.32
CA GLN A 233 -6.09 -12.18 -0.73
C GLN A 233 -7.42 -11.62 -1.24
N GLN A 234 -7.49 -10.30 -1.40
CA GLN A 234 -8.66 -9.60 -1.94
C GLN A 234 -8.25 -8.21 -2.45
N VAL A 235 -8.95 -7.76 -3.49
CA VAL A 235 -8.93 -6.38 -3.98
C VAL A 235 -10.37 -5.90 -4.03
N GLY A 236 -10.64 -4.74 -3.47
CA GLY A 236 -11.99 -4.13 -3.47
C GLY A 236 -11.98 -2.74 -2.85
N THR A 237 -13.11 -2.05 -2.93
CA THR A 237 -13.34 -0.81 -2.17
C THR A 237 -13.29 -1.09 -0.67
N PRO A 238 -13.04 -0.07 0.18
CA PRO A 238 -13.11 -0.23 1.64
C PRO A 238 -14.39 -0.93 2.11
N GLN A 239 -15.54 -0.54 1.55
CA GLN A 239 -16.84 -1.12 1.91
C GLN A 239 -16.94 -2.60 1.48
N GLU A 240 -16.53 -2.94 0.25
CA GLU A 240 -16.58 -4.32 -0.25
C GLU A 240 -15.71 -5.28 0.59
N VAL A 241 -14.49 -4.87 0.96
CA VAL A 241 -13.60 -5.74 1.74
C VAL A 241 -14.07 -5.91 3.18
N PHE A 242 -14.82 -4.94 3.71
CA PHE A 242 -15.41 -4.99 5.05
C PHE A 242 -16.67 -5.85 5.08
N ASP A 243 -17.62 -5.61 4.15
CA ASP A 243 -18.92 -6.28 4.15
C ASP A 243 -18.86 -7.70 3.56
N HIS A 244 -17.97 -7.91 2.58
CA HIS A 244 -17.85 -9.15 1.81
C HIS A 244 -16.41 -9.68 1.79
N PRO A 245 -15.84 -10.06 2.96
CA PRO A 245 -14.48 -10.62 3.00
C PRO A 245 -14.40 -11.93 2.23
N ALA A 246 -13.41 -12.05 1.35
CA ALA A 246 -13.25 -13.21 0.46
C ALA A 246 -12.85 -14.49 1.19
N ASN A 247 -12.27 -14.38 2.38
CA ASN A 247 -11.83 -15.52 3.19
C ASN A 247 -11.71 -15.15 4.66
N ILE A 248 -11.49 -16.16 5.51
CA ILE A 248 -11.36 -16.01 6.97
C ILE A 248 -10.22 -15.05 7.36
N PHE A 249 -9.10 -15.06 6.61
CA PHE A 249 -8.01 -14.13 6.89
C PHE A 249 -8.45 -12.68 6.70
N VAL A 250 -9.10 -12.35 5.60
CA VAL A 250 -9.59 -10.98 5.34
C VAL A 250 -10.61 -10.58 6.39
N ALA A 251 -11.56 -11.45 6.73
CA ALA A 251 -12.58 -11.23 7.75
C ALA A 251 -11.98 -10.94 9.14
N GLY A 252 -10.89 -11.64 9.50
CA GLY A 252 -10.21 -11.42 10.78
C GLY A 252 -9.16 -10.29 10.72
N PHE A 253 -8.72 -9.90 9.53
CA PHE A 253 -7.71 -8.85 9.36
C PHE A 253 -8.33 -7.46 9.25
N ILE A 254 -9.47 -7.29 8.60
CA ILE A 254 -10.16 -6.01 8.42
C ILE A 254 -11.20 -5.81 9.52
N GLY A 255 -11.20 -4.62 10.12
CA GLY A 255 -12.17 -4.19 11.12
C GLY A 255 -11.57 -3.95 12.51
N MET A 256 -12.09 -2.93 13.22
CA MET A 256 -11.79 -2.61 14.61
C MET A 256 -13.11 -2.33 15.35
N PRO A 257 -13.57 -3.24 16.25
CA PRO A 257 -12.96 -4.52 16.61
C PRO A 257 -12.96 -5.53 15.47
N GLN A 258 -12.08 -6.53 15.54
CA GLN A 258 -12.03 -7.63 14.58
C GLN A 258 -13.31 -8.46 14.63
N MET A 259 -13.66 -9.13 13.52
CA MET A 259 -14.78 -10.06 13.46
C MET A 259 -14.58 -11.21 14.45
N ASN A 260 -15.63 -11.52 15.18
CA ASN A 260 -15.63 -12.70 16.07
C ASN A 260 -15.70 -13.98 15.23
N MET A 261 -14.84 -14.94 15.55
CA MET A 261 -14.81 -16.26 14.91
C MET A 261 -15.16 -17.32 15.93
N PHE A 262 -16.07 -18.21 15.58
CA PHE A 262 -16.49 -19.32 16.42
C PHE A 262 -16.46 -20.61 15.61
N ASP A 263 -15.94 -21.67 16.22
CA ASP A 263 -16.08 -23.02 15.68
C ASP A 263 -17.51 -23.51 15.93
N ALA A 264 -18.18 -23.91 14.86
CA ALA A 264 -19.57 -24.32 14.92
C ALA A 264 -19.84 -25.45 13.93
N LYS A 265 -20.87 -26.25 14.16
CA LYS A 265 -21.30 -27.31 13.26
C LYS A 265 -22.41 -26.79 12.35
N LEU A 266 -22.26 -26.98 11.05
CA LEU A 266 -23.32 -26.72 10.07
C LEU A 266 -24.21 -27.97 9.97
N ILE A 267 -25.50 -27.81 10.22
CA ILE A 267 -26.51 -28.89 10.16
C ILE A 267 -27.51 -28.55 9.06
N GLU A 268 -27.78 -29.52 8.21
CA GLU A 268 -28.84 -29.45 7.21
C GLU A 268 -29.95 -30.43 7.61
N GLN A 269 -31.17 -29.93 7.84
CA GLN A 269 -32.35 -30.74 8.10
C GLN A 269 -33.50 -30.25 7.22
N SER A 270 -34.08 -31.19 6.45
CA SER A 270 -35.23 -30.89 5.58
C SER A 270 -35.04 -29.69 4.66
N GLY A 271 -33.83 -29.50 4.11
CA GLY A 271 -33.49 -28.40 3.22
C GLY A 271 -33.30 -27.05 3.91
N LYS A 272 -33.20 -27.02 5.24
CA LYS A 272 -32.88 -25.82 6.04
C LYS A 272 -31.52 -25.97 6.70
N TYR A 273 -30.72 -24.92 6.63
CA TYR A 273 -29.43 -24.87 7.30
C TYR A 273 -29.49 -24.15 8.62
N SER A 274 -28.92 -24.76 9.65
CA SER A 274 -28.71 -24.20 10.97
C SER A 274 -27.27 -24.38 11.42
N VAL A 275 -26.81 -23.52 12.32
CA VAL A 275 -25.48 -23.60 12.93
C VAL A 275 -25.64 -23.95 14.41
N GLU A 276 -24.98 -25.02 14.85
CA GLU A 276 -24.92 -25.41 16.26
C GLU A 276 -23.63 -24.87 16.90
N LEU A 277 -23.82 -24.05 17.92
CA LEU A 277 -22.75 -23.42 18.69
C LEU A 277 -23.02 -23.58 20.19
N GLY A 278 -22.17 -24.33 20.92
CA GLY A 278 -22.28 -24.48 22.37
C GLY A 278 -23.63 -25.03 22.86
N GLY A 279 -24.29 -25.91 22.09
CA GLY A 279 -25.59 -26.48 22.38
C GLY A 279 -26.78 -25.60 21.97
N VAL A 280 -26.54 -24.46 21.32
CA VAL A 280 -27.59 -23.59 20.77
C VAL A 280 -27.63 -23.78 19.26
N SER A 281 -28.83 -24.04 18.72
CA SER A 281 -29.05 -24.12 17.28
C SER A 281 -29.61 -22.79 16.75
N ILE A 282 -28.91 -22.20 15.76
CA ILE A 282 -29.26 -20.91 15.11
C ILE A 282 -29.63 -21.17 13.66
N ILE A 283 -30.89 -20.92 13.29
CA ILE A 283 -31.32 -21.00 11.89
C ILE A 283 -30.67 -19.83 11.10
N LEU A 284 -30.04 -20.13 9.99
CA LEU A 284 -29.44 -19.12 9.13
C LEU A 284 -30.50 -18.29 8.38
N SER A 285 -30.17 -17.03 8.05
CA SER A 285 -31.04 -16.18 7.23
C SER A 285 -31.30 -16.78 5.86
N GLU A 286 -32.43 -16.43 5.23
CA GLU A 286 -32.83 -16.93 3.92
C GLU A 286 -31.74 -16.72 2.85
N GLU A 287 -31.07 -15.57 2.88
CA GLU A 287 -29.95 -15.25 1.98
C GLU A 287 -28.78 -16.24 2.14
N LYS A 288 -28.39 -16.52 3.39
CA LYS A 288 -27.31 -17.47 3.69
C LYS A 288 -27.69 -18.90 3.35
N GLN A 289 -28.93 -19.28 3.58
CA GLN A 289 -29.46 -20.59 3.18
C GLN A 289 -29.42 -20.76 1.67
N ALA A 290 -29.86 -19.76 0.89
CA ALA A 290 -29.80 -19.78 -0.56
C ALA A 290 -28.36 -19.87 -1.08
N ALA A 291 -27.43 -19.15 -0.46
CA ALA A 291 -26.02 -19.20 -0.82
C ALA A 291 -25.39 -20.58 -0.55
N LEU A 292 -25.69 -21.21 0.60
CA LEU A 292 -25.22 -22.57 0.93
C LEU A 292 -25.79 -23.62 0.00
N ALA A 293 -27.08 -23.55 -0.29
CA ALA A 293 -27.75 -24.46 -1.23
C ALA A 293 -27.16 -24.34 -2.65
N LYS A 294 -26.95 -23.11 -3.14
CA LYS A 294 -26.33 -22.86 -4.45
C LYS A 294 -24.93 -23.45 -4.57
N ASN A 295 -24.16 -23.45 -3.50
CA ASN A 295 -22.79 -23.97 -3.46
C ASN A 295 -22.71 -25.45 -3.05
N ASN A 296 -23.84 -26.15 -2.92
CA ASN A 296 -23.93 -27.57 -2.50
C ASN A 296 -23.09 -27.88 -1.23
N VAL A 297 -23.10 -26.96 -0.26
CA VAL A 297 -22.36 -27.15 1.00
C VAL A 297 -23.06 -28.22 1.82
N LYS A 298 -22.33 -29.27 2.17
CA LYS A 298 -22.83 -30.36 3.01
C LYS A 298 -22.64 -30.03 4.49
N SER A 299 -23.52 -30.59 5.36
CA SER A 299 -23.34 -30.55 6.82
C SER A 299 -21.98 -31.12 7.21
N GLN A 300 -21.29 -30.44 8.10
CA GLN A 300 -19.99 -30.84 8.71
C GLN A 300 -20.08 -30.81 10.23
#